data_420ca50e1986d24f74312532ee506d07
#
_entry.id   420ca50e1986d24f74312532ee506d07
#
_cell.length_a   1.000
_cell.length_b   1.000
_cell.length_c   1.000
_cell.angle_alpha   90.00
_cell.angle_beta   90.00
_cell.angle_gamma   90.00
#
_symmetry.space_group_name_H-M   'P 1'
#
loop_
_entity.id
_entity.type
_entity.pdbx_description
1 polymer ?
#
loop_
_entity_poly.entity_id
_entity_poly.type
_entity_poly.pdbx_seq_one_letter_code
_entity_poly.pdbx_strand_id
1 'polypeptide(L)'
;MERSQQSRTEAHLLVVDDEPNIRDLLASSLRFAGFEVSIAGDGNGALKTVEKTSPDLVVLDVMLPDMDGFTVARRLRERDVTTPILFLTARDDMADKVQGLTVGGDDYVTKPFGLEEVIARIRAILRRTHAVENQDDGVVRVADLVLD
;
A
#
# COMPACT_ATOMS: atom_id res chain seq x y z
N MET A 1 -0.18 23.51 -17.71
CA MET A 1 -1.27 22.89 -17.33
C MET A 1 -1.10 21.50 -17.03
N GLU A 2 -0.77 20.76 -17.94
CA GLU A 2 -0.64 19.39 -17.72
C GLU A 2 0.34 19.07 -16.67
N ARG A 3 1.34 19.87 -16.61
CA ARG A 3 2.30 19.68 -15.62
C ARG A 3 1.77 19.80 -14.26
N SER A 4 0.93 20.71 -14.06
CA SER A 4 0.33 20.90 -12.81
C SER A 4 -0.46 19.72 -12.41
N GLN A 5 -1.08 19.08 -13.40
CA GLN A 5 -1.83 17.93 -13.11
C GLN A 5 -1.00 16.78 -12.70
N GLN A 6 0.16 16.63 -13.26
CA GLN A 6 1.02 15.58 -12.86
C GLN A 6 1.48 15.79 -11.43
N SER A 7 1.73 16.99 -11.06
CA SER A 7 2.18 17.26 -9.72
C SER A 7 1.06 17.08 -8.72
N ARG A 8 -0.15 16.84 -9.21
CA ARG A 8 -1.25 16.61 -8.34
C ARG A 8 -1.62 15.17 -8.20
N THR A 9 -0.75 14.25 -8.63
CA THR A 9 -1.03 12.86 -8.38
C THR A 9 -1.12 12.70 -6.88
N GLU A 10 -2.06 11.92 -6.47
CA GLU A 10 -2.37 11.78 -5.07
C GLU A 10 -1.24 11.12 -4.30
N ALA A 11 -0.64 10.11 -4.88
CA ALA A 11 0.48 9.39 -4.27
C ALA A 11 0.98 8.36 -5.27
N HIS A 12 2.12 7.78 -4.99
CA HIS A 12 2.67 6.70 -5.83
C HIS A 12 2.44 5.37 -5.13
N LEU A 13 1.76 4.48 -5.79
CA LEU A 13 1.42 3.17 -5.26
C LEU A 13 2.16 2.08 -6.02
N LEU A 14 2.48 0.99 -5.34
CA LEU A 14 2.97 -0.20 -5.99
C LEU A 14 1.92 -1.28 -5.83
N VAL A 15 1.47 -1.88 -6.92
CA VAL A 15 0.50 -2.96 -6.89
C VAL A 15 1.22 -4.26 -7.21
N VAL A 16 1.16 -5.23 -6.30
CA VAL A 16 1.85 -6.51 -6.45
C VAL A 16 0.81 -7.63 -6.47
N ASP A 17 0.66 -8.27 -7.62
CA ASP A 17 -0.27 -9.36 -7.79
C ASP A 17 0.22 -10.17 -8.98
N ASP A 18 0.24 -11.49 -8.86
CA ASP A 18 0.75 -12.33 -9.94
C ASP A 18 -0.31 -12.60 -11.00
N GLU A 19 -1.56 -12.27 -10.72
CA GLU A 19 -2.64 -12.44 -11.66
C GLU A 19 -2.72 -11.21 -12.56
N PRO A 20 -2.35 -11.31 -13.83
CA PRO A 20 -2.27 -10.10 -14.67
C PRO A 20 -3.59 -9.35 -14.77
N ASN A 21 -4.71 -10.06 -14.83
CA ASN A 21 -6.00 -9.39 -14.99
C ASN A 21 -6.32 -8.54 -13.76
N ILE A 22 -6.08 -9.07 -12.57
CA ILE A 22 -6.36 -8.34 -11.36
C ILE A 22 -5.36 -7.19 -11.21
N ARG A 23 -4.09 -7.48 -11.47
CA ARG A 23 -3.05 -6.46 -11.36
C ARG A 23 -3.34 -5.28 -12.27
N ASP A 24 -3.71 -5.58 -13.54
CA ASP A 24 -3.96 -4.52 -14.49
C ASP A 24 -5.24 -3.77 -14.18
N LEU A 25 -6.25 -4.45 -13.70
CA LEU A 25 -7.49 -3.81 -13.30
C LEU A 25 -7.25 -2.84 -12.15
N LEU A 26 -6.53 -3.30 -11.14
CA LEU A 26 -6.22 -2.44 -10.00
C LEU A 26 -5.38 -1.24 -10.45
N ALA A 27 -4.34 -1.50 -11.25
CA ALA A 27 -3.47 -0.42 -11.68
C ALA A 27 -4.24 0.63 -12.48
N SER A 28 -5.08 0.19 -13.41
CA SER A 28 -5.84 1.12 -14.23
C SER A 28 -6.83 1.91 -13.40
N SER A 29 -7.50 1.23 -12.48
CA SER A 29 -8.50 1.90 -11.65
C SER A 29 -7.86 2.90 -10.72
N LEU A 30 -6.71 2.57 -10.17
CA LEU A 30 -6.04 3.47 -9.26
C LEU A 30 -5.45 4.67 -9.99
N ARG A 31 -4.95 4.45 -11.21
CA ARG A 31 -4.49 5.58 -12.03
C ARG A 31 -5.64 6.50 -12.36
N PHE A 32 -6.79 5.93 -12.67
CA PHE A 32 -7.97 6.73 -12.98
C PHE A 32 -8.39 7.54 -11.77
N ALA A 33 -8.18 7.00 -10.58
CA ALA A 33 -8.54 7.70 -9.34
C ALA A 33 -7.54 8.80 -8.96
N GLY A 34 -6.43 8.90 -9.67
CA GLY A 34 -5.49 10.00 -9.43
C GLY A 34 -4.14 9.58 -8.88
N PHE A 35 -3.87 8.29 -8.79
CA PHE A 35 -2.58 7.82 -8.26
C PHE A 35 -1.60 7.52 -9.38
N GLU A 36 -0.34 7.60 -9.05
CA GLU A 36 0.71 7.09 -9.91
C GLU A 36 0.91 5.64 -9.48
N VAL A 37 1.02 4.70 -10.41
CA VAL A 37 1.05 3.28 -10.07
C VAL A 37 2.18 2.55 -10.78
N SER A 38 2.97 1.81 -10.01
CA SER A 38 3.93 0.85 -10.52
C SER A 38 3.38 -0.53 -10.25
N ILE A 39 3.80 -1.53 -11.00
CA ILE A 39 3.30 -2.89 -10.81
C ILE A 39 4.45 -3.87 -10.67
N ALA A 40 4.19 -4.98 -10.00
CA ALA A 40 5.12 -6.09 -9.92
C ALA A 40 4.30 -7.38 -9.86
N GLY A 41 4.86 -8.45 -10.38
CA GLY A 41 4.14 -9.72 -10.46
C GLY A 41 4.61 -10.77 -9.47
N ASP A 42 5.64 -10.48 -8.69
CA ASP A 42 6.14 -11.44 -7.71
C ASP A 42 6.84 -10.71 -6.59
N GLY A 43 7.30 -11.46 -5.61
CA GLY A 43 7.91 -10.86 -4.42
C GLY A 43 9.24 -10.20 -4.71
N ASN A 44 10.08 -10.83 -5.52
CA ASN A 44 11.36 -10.23 -5.87
C ASN A 44 11.17 -8.94 -6.63
N GLY A 45 10.22 -8.92 -7.55
CA GLY A 45 9.89 -7.70 -8.28
C GLY A 45 9.40 -6.61 -7.36
N ALA A 46 8.62 -6.99 -6.36
CA ALA A 46 8.12 -6.02 -5.39
C ALA A 46 9.26 -5.40 -4.60
N LEU A 47 10.19 -6.22 -4.11
CA LEU A 47 11.30 -5.71 -3.33
C LEU A 47 12.17 -4.77 -4.15
N LYS A 48 12.42 -5.13 -5.40
CA LYS A 48 13.24 -4.29 -6.26
C LYS A 48 12.54 -2.98 -6.59
N THR A 49 11.24 -3.04 -6.82
CA THR A 49 10.50 -1.83 -7.17
C THR A 49 10.40 -0.88 -5.98
N VAL A 50 10.23 -1.42 -4.78
CA VAL A 50 10.20 -0.58 -3.59
C VAL A 50 11.53 0.15 -3.45
N GLU A 51 12.62 -0.57 -3.63
CA GLU A 51 13.93 0.02 -3.50
C GLU A 51 14.17 1.10 -4.56
N LYS A 52 13.69 0.85 -5.76
CA LYS A 52 13.94 1.74 -6.88
C LYS A 52 13.05 2.98 -6.87
N THR A 53 11.79 2.85 -6.49
CA THR A 53 10.83 3.94 -6.65
C THR A 53 10.32 4.53 -5.35
N SER A 54 10.54 3.87 -4.23
CA SER A 54 10.08 4.35 -2.93
C SER A 54 8.61 4.77 -2.95
N PRO A 55 7.71 3.83 -3.20
CA PRO A 55 6.29 4.19 -3.27
C PRO A 55 5.76 4.62 -1.91
N ASP A 56 4.63 5.29 -1.94
CA ASP A 56 3.99 5.76 -0.71
C ASP A 56 3.19 4.67 -0.03
N LEU A 57 2.81 3.64 -0.77
CA LEU A 57 2.04 2.53 -0.23
C LEU A 57 2.15 1.34 -1.18
N VAL A 58 2.16 0.14 -0.63
CA VAL A 58 2.19 -1.09 -1.42
C VAL A 58 0.89 -1.84 -1.22
N VAL A 59 0.22 -2.17 -2.33
CA VAL A 59 -0.94 -3.06 -2.32
C VAL A 59 -0.38 -4.44 -2.67
N LEU A 60 -0.43 -5.37 -1.74
CA LEU A 60 0.38 -6.58 -1.80
C LEU A 60 -0.45 -7.83 -1.64
N ASP A 61 -0.49 -8.65 -2.69
CA ASP A 61 -1.18 -9.92 -2.63
C ASP A 61 -0.40 -10.87 -1.71
N VAL A 62 -1.11 -11.62 -0.91
CA VAL A 62 -0.48 -12.60 -0.04
C VAL A 62 0.04 -13.78 -0.85
N MET A 63 -0.69 -14.17 -1.91
CA MET A 63 -0.32 -15.36 -2.69
C MET A 63 0.51 -14.96 -3.91
N LEU A 64 1.81 -15.09 -3.81
CA LEU A 64 2.71 -14.79 -4.93
C LEU A 64 3.50 -16.05 -5.29
N PRO A 65 4.03 -16.14 -6.51
CA PRO A 65 4.66 -17.40 -6.96
C PRO A 65 5.99 -17.72 -6.30
N ASP A 66 6.77 -16.72 -5.96
CA ASP A 66 8.13 -16.95 -5.43
C ASP A 66 8.21 -16.86 -3.92
N MET A 67 7.32 -16.12 -3.28
CA MET A 67 7.27 -16.05 -1.82
C MET A 67 5.92 -15.43 -1.48
N ASP A 68 5.42 -15.64 -0.26
CA ASP A 68 4.14 -15.04 0.06
C ASP A 68 4.32 -13.57 0.43
N GLY A 69 3.20 -12.84 0.44
CA GLY A 69 3.24 -11.42 0.71
C GLY A 69 3.72 -11.07 2.11
N PHE A 70 3.48 -11.95 3.07
CA PHE A 70 3.95 -11.71 4.44
C PHE A 70 5.48 -11.73 4.48
N THR A 71 6.10 -12.59 3.66
CA THR A 71 7.55 -12.65 3.56
C THR A 71 8.09 -11.35 2.95
N VAL A 72 7.41 -10.84 1.93
CA VAL A 72 7.81 -9.56 1.33
C VAL A 72 7.77 -8.46 2.39
N ALA A 73 6.68 -8.41 3.14
CA ALA A 73 6.53 -7.38 4.18
C ALA A 73 7.63 -7.50 5.23
N ARG A 74 7.91 -8.72 5.66
CA ARG A 74 8.95 -8.94 6.66
C ARG A 74 10.30 -8.48 6.15
N ARG A 75 10.62 -8.79 4.90
CA ARG A 75 11.90 -8.38 4.34
C ARG A 75 12.02 -6.88 4.20
N LEU A 76 10.91 -6.20 3.89
CA LEU A 76 10.92 -4.75 3.84
C LEU A 76 11.21 -4.17 5.22
N ARG A 77 10.56 -4.72 6.25
CA ARG A 77 10.79 -4.22 7.60
C ARG A 77 12.21 -4.49 8.08
N GLU A 78 12.78 -5.60 7.66
CA GLU A 78 14.17 -5.91 8.00
C GLU A 78 15.14 -4.92 7.36
N ARG A 79 14.75 -4.29 6.28
CA ARG A 79 15.56 -3.28 5.61
C ARG A 79 15.20 -1.87 6.07
N ASP A 80 14.44 -1.77 7.15
CA ASP A 80 14.00 -0.50 7.70
C ASP A 80 13.12 0.29 6.75
N VAL A 81 12.44 -0.39 5.85
CA VAL A 81 11.47 0.25 4.97
C VAL A 81 10.14 0.30 5.70
N THR A 82 9.60 1.48 5.89
CA THR A 82 8.38 1.66 6.67
C THR A 82 7.16 1.95 5.81
N THR A 83 7.29 1.80 4.51
CA THR A 83 6.18 2.03 3.59
C THR A 83 4.94 1.25 4.04
N PRO A 84 3.78 1.89 4.10
CA PRO A 84 2.56 1.20 4.50
C PRO A 84 2.19 0.10 3.51
N ILE A 85 1.58 -0.96 4.02
CA ILE A 85 1.22 -2.12 3.22
C ILE A 85 -0.25 -2.46 3.42
N LEU A 86 -0.99 -2.56 2.31
CA LEU A 86 -2.35 -3.04 2.31
C LEU A 86 -2.33 -4.44 1.70
N PHE A 87 -2.63 -5.45 2.50
CA PHE A 87 -2.63 -6.81 2.00
C PHE A 87 -3.91 -7.14 1.26
N LEU A 88 -3.78 -7.88 0.15
CA LEU A 88 -4.93 -8.49 -0.52
C LEU A 88 -4.86 -9.97 -0.24
N THR A 89 -5.93 -10.56 0.24
CA THR A 89 -5.90 -11.97 0.56
C THR A 89 -7.21 -12.63 0.17
N ALA A 90 -7.12 -13.85 -0.33
CA ALA A 90 -8.31 -14.64 -0.65
C ALA A 90 -8.90 -15.26 0.60
N ARG A 91 -8.20 -15.18 1.71
CA ARG A 91 -8.65 -15.80 2.93
C ARG A 91 -9.18 -14.81 3.91
N ASP A 92 -10.24 -15.20 4.57
CA ASP A 92 -10.81 -14.37 5.60
C ASP A 92 -10.55 -15.04 6.94
N ASP A 93 -9.36 -15.57 7.09
CA ASP A 93 -8.95 -16.33 8.24
C ASP A 93 -8.34 -15.39 9.26
N MET A 94 -8.76 -15.53 10.49
CA MET A 94 -8.24 -14.68 11.56
C MET A 94 -6.73 -14.82 11.71
N ALA A 95 -6.22 -16.03 11.52
CA ALA A 95 -4.79 -16.25 11.65
C ALA A 95 -4.01 -15.51 10.59
N ASP A 96 -4.53 -15.44 9.37
CA ASP A 96 -3.86 -14.71 8.29
C ASP A 96 -3.87 -13.22 8.58
N LYS A 97 -4.98 -12.71 9.12
CA LYS A 97 -5.07 -11.29 9.44
C LYS A 97 -4.09 -10.93 10.54
N VAL A 98 -4.01 -11.77 11.56
CA VAL A 98 -3.08 -11.53 12.66
C VAL A 98 -1.65 -11.56 12.14
N GLN A 99 -1.33 -12.53 11.27
CA GLN A 99 0.01 -12.62 10.73
C GLN A 99 0.37 -11.37 9.93
N GLY A 100 -0.57 -10.88 9.12
CA GLY A 100 -0.33 -9.69 8.33
C GLY A 100 -0.02 -8.48 9.19
N LEU A 101 -0.79 -8.29 10.24
CA LEU A 101 -0.56 -7.15 11.13
C LEU A 101 0.74 -7.31 11.91
N THR A 102 1.07 -8.56 12.29
CA THR A 102 2.29 -8.83 13.03
C THR A 102 3.54 -8.51 12.22
N VAL A 103 3.52 -8.76 10.92
CA VAL A 103 4.69 -8.44 10.11
C VAL A 103 4.68 -7.00 9.62
N GLY A 104 3.75 -6.20 10.11
CA GLY A 104 3.78 -4.76 9.83
C GLY A 104 2.88 -4.28 8.73
N GLY A 105 1.82 -5.04 8.42
CA GLY A 105 0.82 -4.56 7.49
C GLY A 105 -0.09 -3.56 8.17
N ASP A 106 -0.61 -2.64 7.41
CA ASP A 106 -1.46 -1.58 7.93
C ASP A 106 -2.94 -1.90 7.83
N ASP A 107 -3.29 -2.77 6.90
CA ASP A 107 -4.68 -3.14 6.72
C ASP A 107 -4.71 -4.33 5.77
N TYR A 108 -5.89 -4.88 5.54
CA TYR A 108 -6.05 -5.97 4.59
C TYR A 108 -7.43 -5.89 3.96
N VAL A 109 -7.54 -6.45 2.76
CA VAL A 109 -8.81 -6.55 2.05
C VAL A 109 -8.95 -7.97 1.57
N THR A 110 -10.12 -8.55 1.77
CA THR A 110 -10.37 -9.93 1.38
C THR A 110 -10.91 -9.98 -0.04
N LYS A 111 -10.38 -10.89 -0.83
CA LYS A 111 -10.88 -11.11 -2.19
C LYS A 111 -12.13 -11.98 -2.12
N PRO A 112 -13.13 -11.73 -2.94
CA PRO A 112 -13.17 -10.68 -3.94
C PRO A 112 -13.45 -9.33 -3.29
N PHE A 113 -12.87 -8.27 -3.83
CA PHE A 113 -12.99 -6.96 -3.23
C PHE A 113 -13.67 -5.99 -4.20
N GLY A 114 -14.21 -4.92 -3.66
CA GLY A 114 -14.72 -3.84 -4.47
C GLY A 114 -13.61 -2.82 -4.64
N LEU A 115 -13.51 -2.24 -5.82
CA LEU A 115 -12.48 -1.25 -6.08
C LEU A 115 -12.65 -0.03 -5.20
N GLU A 116 -13.88 0.33 -4.91
CA GLU A 116 -14.12 1.48 -4.04
C GLU A 116 -13.62 1.23 -2.63
N GLU A 117 -13.74 0.00 -2.17
CA GLU A 117 -13.24 -0.36 -0.86
C GLU A 117 -11.72 -0.26 -0.81
N VAL A 118 -11.05 -0.76 -1.85
CA VAL A 118 -9.60 -0.71 -1.91
C VAL A 118 -9.13 0.74 -1.89
N ILE A 119 -9.75 1.58 -2.72
CA ILE A 119 -9.38 2.99 -2.81
C ILE A 119 -9.60 3.69 -1.47
N ALA A 120 -10.72 3.41 -0.82
CA ALA A 120 -11.02 4.03 0.46
C ALA A 120 -9.99 3.66 1.52
N ARG A 121 -9.58 2.39 1.55
CA ARG A 121 -8.59 1.95 2.53
C ARG A 121 -7.23 2.53 2.24
N ILE A 122 -6.85 2.61 0.97
CA ILE A 122 -5.60 3.25 0.59
C ILE A 122 -5.57 4.69 1.09
N ARG A 123 -6.64 5.42 0.82
CA ARG A 123 -6.68 6.83 1.24
C ARG A 123 -6.67 6.98 2.74
N ALA A 124 -7.32 6.06 3.46
CA ALA A 124 -7.31 6.11 4.91
C ALA A 124 -5.91 5.89 5.46
N ILE A 125 -5.17 4.94 4.89
CA ILE A 125 -3.81 4.67 5.33
C ILE A 125 -2.91 5.86 5.04
N LEU A 126 -3.04 6.44 3.83
CA LEU A 126 -2.22 7.58 3.45
C LEU A 126 -2.50 8.78 4.34
N ARG A 127 -3.75 8.99 4.72
CA ARG A 127 -4.09 10.10 5.59
C ARG A 127 -3.42 9.94 6.96
N ARG A 128 -3.42 8.72 7.50
CA ARG A 128 -2.79 8.47 8.79
C ARG A 128 -1.29 8.71 8.72
N THR A 129 -0.68 8.27 7.64
CA THR A 129 0.76 8.44 7.46
C THR A 129 1.11 9.92 7.34
N HIS A 130 0.35 10.64 6.55
CA HIS A 130 0.61 12.07 6.38
C HIS A 130 0.35 12.84 7.66
N ALA A 131 -0.63 12.44 8.42
CA ALA A 131 -0.93 13.10 9.68
C ALA A 131 0.24 12.93 10.66
N VAL A 132 0.82 11.75 10.69
CA VAL A 132 1.98 11.50 11.53
C VAL A 132 3.15 12.36 11.08
N GLU A 133 3.38 12.44 9.80
CA GLU A 133 4.45 13.27 9.27
C GLU A 133 4.23 14.74 9.62
N ASN A 134 3.01 15.19 9.49
CA ASN A 134 2.70 16.56 9.80
C ASN A 134 2.92 16.85 11.27
N GLN A 135 2.61 15.90 12.12
CA GLN A 135 2.84 16.07 13.54
C GLN A 135 4.31 16.18 13.84
N ASP A 136 5.09 15.38 13.19
CA ASP A 136 6.53 15.42 13.38
C ASP A 136 7.08 16.77 12.97
N ASP A 137 6.58 17.30 11.90
CA ASP A 137 7.06 18.55 11.39
C ASP A 137 6.64 19.72 12.25
N GLY A 138 5.46 19.70 12.77
CA GLY A 138 4.98 20.83 13.50
C GLY A 138 4.56 20.46 14.89
N VAL A 139 5.40 20.76 15.79
CA VAL A 139 5.13 20.53 17.16
C VAL A 139 3.77 20.97 17.57
N VAL A 140 3.35 22.01 17.02
CA VAL A 140 2.08 22.56 17.27
C VAL A 140 0.98 21.58 17.08
N ARG A 141 1.18 20.68 16.20
CA ARG A 141 0.16 19.74 15.87
C ARG A 141 -0.21 18.84 16.98
N VAL A 142 0.62 18.78 17.98
CA VAL A 142 0.32 17.96 19.11
C VAL A 142 -0.98 18.37 19.72
N ALA A 143 -1.20 19.64 19.76
CA ALA A 143 -2.43 20.14 20.30
C ALA A 143 -3.60 19.72 19.46
N ASP A 144 -3.42 19.72 18.17
CA ASP A 144 -4.48 19.33 17.30
C ASP A 144 -4.85 17.89 17.51
N LEU A 145 -3.87 17.08 17.80
CA LEU A 145 -4.13 15.74 18.03
C LEU A 145 -4.99 15.52 19.19
N VAL A 146 -4.76 16.22 20.19
CA VAL A 146 -5.51 16.06 21.39
C VAL A 146 -6.97 16.26 21.14
N LEU A 147 -7.27 17.10 20.25
CA LEU A 147 -8.64 17.38 19.95
C LEU A 147 -9.32 16.23 19.29
N ASP A 148 -8.59 15.44 18.62
CA ASP A 148 -9.18 14.33 17.94
C ASP A 148 -9.36 13.16 18.85
#